data_682870905600a216a43d4da75369e958
#
_entry.id   682870905600a216a43d4da75369e958
#
_cell.length_a   1.000
_cell.length_b   1.000
_cell.length_c   1.000
_cell.angle_alpha   90.00
_cell.angle_beta   90.00
_cell.angle_gamma   90.00
#
_symmetry.space_group_name_H-M   'P 1'
#
loop_
_entity.id
_entity.type
_entity.pdbx_description
1 polymer ?
#
loop_
_entity_poly.entity_id
_entity_poly.type
_entity_poly.pdbx_seq_one_letter_code
_entity_poly.pdbx_strand_id
1 'polypeptide(L)'
;MKDAYLKFMLATVIYGTNGIVASHIPLSSYEIVLTRTVLGSLFLLVLTGFRHEWKTLYQMPPREWLLLVLAGVFLGGNWIFLYEAYQQIGVSLATLLCYIGPILIMILSRFVFKEPFTVPKVTAMVLVTLGIIAINGADFQAHGLSWGVACGFLGAVCFALLIVVMKKAKPLTGFFAPACQLIIASILVGAVTYNLPTPDV
;
A
#
# COMPACT_ATOMS: atom_id res chain seq x y z
N MET A 1 -18.34 -18.20 6.10
CA MET A 1 -16.87 -18.10 6.39
C MET A 1 -16.02 -18.69 5.26
N LYS A 2 -16.28 -19.91 4.77
CA LYS A 2 -15.46 -20.54 3.70
C LYS A 2 -15.33 -19.68 2.42
N ASP A 3 -16.43 -19.05 1.98
CA ASP A 3 -16.42 -18.19 0.78
C ASP A 3 -15.56 -16.92 0.94
N ALA A 4 -15.47 -16.36 2.16
CA ALA A 4 -14.62 -15.20 2.44
C ALA A 4 -13.14 -15.57 2.37
N TYR A 5 -12.76 -16.74 2.92
CA TYR A 5 -11.40 -17.26 2.82
C TYR A 5 -11.01 -17.57 1.38
N LEU A 6 -11.89 -18.20 0.61
CA LEU A 6 -11.63 -18.50 -0.79
C LEU A 6 -11.42 -17.21 -1.61
N LYS A 7 -12.29 -16.21 -1.44
CA LYS A 7 -12.14 -14.90 -2.09
C LYS A 7 -10.83 -14.20 -1.71
N PHE A 8 -10.45 -14.26 -0.43
CA PHE A 8 -9.19 -13.70 0.04
C PHE A 8 -7.99 -14.41 -0.57
N MET A 9 -7.98 -15.75 -0.59
CA MET A 9 -6.89 -16.53 -1.20
C MET A 9 -6.77 -16.24 -2.70
N LEU A 10 -7.88 -16.22 -3.44
CA LEU A 10 -7.88 -15.87 -4.86
C LEU A 10 -7.34 -14.45 -5.11
N ALA A 11 -7.79 -13.48 -4.32
CA ALA A 11 -7.30 -12.11 -4.41
C ALA A 11 -5.80 -12.03 -4.14
N THR A 12 -5.28 -12.77 -3.16
CA THR A 12 -3.86 -12.80 -2.82
C THR A 12 -3.03 -13.45 -3.93
N VAL A 13 -3.50 -14.54 -4.54
CA VAL A 13 -2.85 -15.17 -5.69
C VAL A 13 -2.79 -14.21 -6.88
N ILE A 14 -3.92 -13.57 -7.23
CA ILE A 14 -3.97 -12.57 -8.31
C ILE A 14 -3.02 -11.40 -7.99
N TYR A 15 -2.98 -10.93 -6.75
CA TYR A 15 -2.06 -9.87 -6.33
C TYR A 15 -0.59 -10.30 -6.49
N GLY A 16 -0.27 -11.57 -6.20
CA GLY A 16 1.08 -12.12 -6.36
C GLY A 16 1.59 -12.11 -7.81
N THR A 17 0.69 -12.21 -8.80
CA THR A 17 1.07 -12.13 -10.23
C THR A 17 1.43 -10.71 -10.68
N ASN A 18 1.08 -9.68 -9.90
CA ASN A 18 1.28 -8.27 -10.26
C ASN A 18 2.74 -7.92 -10.57
N GLY A 19 3.69 -8.48 -9.81
CA GLY A 19 5.13 -8.26 -10.05
C GLY A 19 5.59 -8.84 -11.40
N ILE A 20 5.10 -10.03 -11.76
CA ILE A 20 5.41 -10.68 -13.04
C ILE A 20 4.86 -9.85 -14.22
N VAL A 21 3.62 -9.37 -14.10
CA VAL A 21 3.02 -8.52 -15.14
C VAL A 21 3.78 -7.21 -15.27
N ALA A 22 4.11 -6.56 -14.15
CA ALA A 22 4.85 -5.30 -14.16
C ALA A 22 6.25 -5.42 -14.80
N SER A 23 6.95 -6.56 -14.61
CA SER A 23 8.28 -6.77 -15.19
C SER A 23 8.30 -6.90 -16.71
N HIS A 24 7.15 -7.14 -17.36
CA HIS A 24 7.01 -7.23 -18.81
C HIS A 24 6.53 -5.93 -19.47
N ILE A 25 6.25 -4.90 -18.67
CA ILE A 25 5.78 -3.60 -19.18
C ILE A 25 6.99 -2.67 -19.33
N PRO A 26 7.33 -2.21 -20.55
CA PRO A 26 8.47 -1.33 -20.79
C PRO A 26 8.11 0.14 -20.44
N LEU A 27 7.75 0.39 -19.20
CA LEU A 27 7.45 1.70 -18.65
C LEU A 27 8.24 1.91 -17.35
N SER A 28 8.50 3.15 -17.01
CA SER A 28 9.10 3.48 -15.71
C SER A 28 8.17 3.06 -14.56
N SER A 29 8.77 2.77 -13.41
CA SER A 29 8.01 2.36 -12.22
C SER A 29 6.91 3.37 -11.86
N TYR A 30 7.17 4.67 -12.00
CA TYR A 30 6.19 5.73 -11.72
C TYR A 30 5.04 5.74 -12.73
N GLU A 31 5.32 5.55 -14.01
CA GLU A 31 4.30 5.47 -15.06
C GLU A 31 3.38 4.28 -14.88
N ILE A 32 3.94 3.12 -14.50
CA ILE A 32 3.15 1.92 -14.17
C ILE A 32 2.20 2.22 -13.01
N VAL A 33 2.68 2.90 -11.95
CA VAL A 33 1.83 3.25 -10.80
C VAL A 33 0.76 4.24 -11.20
N LEU A 34 1.11 5.29 -11.91
CA LEU A 34 0.17 6.30 -12.35
C LEU A 34 -0.94 5.68 -13.22
N THR A 35 -0.55 4.93 -14.24
CA THR A 35 -1.50 4.25 -15.14
C THR A 35 -2.43 3.31 -14.35
N ARG A 36 -1.88 2.50 -13.46
CA ARG A 36 -2.64 1.56 -12.63
C ARG A 36 -3.61 2.28 -11.69
N THR A 37 -3.19 3.38 -11.06
CA THR A 37 -4.05 4.12 -10.13
C THR A 37 -5.16 4.86 -10.86
N VAL A 38 -4.87 5.46 -12.01
CA VAL A 38 -5.88 6.14 -12.85
C VAL A 38 -6.89 5.13 -13.39
N LEU A 39 -6.44 4.05 -14.01
CA LEU A 39 -7.35 3.02 -14.55
C LEU A 39 -8.17 2.35 -13.43
N GLY A 40 -7.53 2.03 -12.29
CA GLY A 40 -8.21 1.46 -11.14
C GLY A 40 -9.25 2.39 -10.54
N SER A 41 -8.94 3.69 -10.43
CA SER A 41 -9.90 4.69 -9.92
C SER A 41 -11.09 4.85 -10.85
N LEU A 42 -10.86 4.92 -12.17
CA LEU A 42 -11.94 4.99 -13.17
C LEU A 42 -12.84 3.75 -13.12
N PHE A 43 -12.24 2.56 -13.06
CA PHE A 43 -12.99 1.31 -12.93
C PHE A 43 -13.86 1.28 -11.66
N LEU A 44 -13.31 1.67 -10.52
CA LEU A 44 -14.07 1.71 -9.27
C LEU A 44 -15.14 2.80 -9.26
N LEU A 45 -14.90 3.94 -9.91
CA LEU A 45 -15.93 4.97 -10.09
C LEU A 45 -17.14 4.44 -10.90
N VAL A 46 -16.86 3.73 -11.98
CA VAL A 46 -17.91 3.08 -12.79
C VAL A 46 -18.69 2.09 -11.94
N LEU A 47 -18.02 1.23 -11.16
CA LEU A 47 -18.69 0.29 -10.26
C LEU A 47 -19.52 0.99 -9.18
N THR A 48 -19.00 2.08 -8.60
CA THR A 48 -19.71 2.92 -7.63
C THR A 48 -20.98 3.51 -8.26
N GLY A 49 -20.91 3.92 -9.52
CA GLY A 49 -22.05 4.38 -10.31
C GLY A 49 -23.13 3.30 -10.49
N PHE A 50 -22.74 2.12 -10.95
CA PHE A 50 -23.65 0.98 -11.14
C PHE A 50 -24.33 0.52 -9.84
N ARG A 51 -23.63 0.64 -8.71
CA ARG A 51 -24.15 0.29 -7.39
C ARG A 51 -24.96 1.39 -6.72
N HIS A 52 -25.09 2.56 -7.36
CA HIS A 52 -25.76 3.75 -6.79
C HIS A 52 -25.22 4.16 -5.40
N GLU A 53 -23.93 3.96 -5.15
CA GLU A 53 -23.28 4.25 -3.86
C GLU A 53 -22.98 5.74 -3.65
N TRP A 54 -23.33 6.61 -4.61
CA TRP A 54 -23.12 8.06 -4.53
C TRP A 54 -23.81 8.74 -3.35
N LYS A 55 -24.85 8.12 -2.80
CA LYS A 55 -25.53 8.61 -1.59
C LYS A 55 -24.57 8.67 -0.38
N THR A 56 -23.58 7.79 -0.34
CA THR A 56 -22.57 7.75 0.70
C THR A 56 -21.76 9.05 0.75
N LEU A 57 -21.53 9.68 -0.41
CA LEU A 57 -20.84 10.99 -0.53
C LEU A 57 -21.48 12.07 0.34
N TYR A 58 -22.80 12.19 0.28
CA TYR A 58 -23.54 13.26 0.95
C TYR A 58 -23.89 12.93 2.41
N GLN A 59 -23.79 11.68 2.81
CA GLN A 59 -24.17 11.22 4.16
C GLN A 59 -22.96 11.05 5.08
N MET A 60 -21.73 11.19 4.54
CA MET A 60 -20.50 10.96 5.28
C MET A 60 -20.16 12.19 6.15
N PRO A 61 -19.94 11.98 7.47
CA PRO A 61 -19.53 13.09 8.35
C PRO A 61 -18.12 13.57 8.00
N PRO A 62 -17.77 14.84 8.29
CA PRO A 62 -16.47 15.42 7.95
C PRO A 62 -15.27 14.65 8.49
N ARG A 63 -15.42 14.01 9.64
CA ARG A 63 -14.38 13.17 10.25
C ARG A 63 -14.04 11.97 9.38
N GLU A 64 -15.04 11.28 8.83
CA GLU A 64 -14.83 10.12 7.97
C GLU A 64 -14.20 10.53 6.63
N TRP A 65 -14.58 11.70 6.12
CA TRP A 65 -13.91 12.32 4.96
C TRP A 65 -12.44 12.56 5.21
N LEU A 66 -12.09 13.15 6.36
CA LEU A 66 -10.69 13.37 6.72
C LEU A 66 -9.90 12.06 6.78
N LEU A 67 -10.48 11.01 7.40
CA LEU A 67 -9.84 9.70 7.48
C LEU A 67 -9.67 9.08 6.09
N LEU A 68 -10.65 9.24 5.21
CA LEU A 68 -10.59 8.74 3.83
C LEU A 68 -9.51 9.45 3.02
N VAL A 69 -9.41 10.78 3.14
CA VAL A 69 -8.36 11.57 2.50
C VAL A 69 -6.98 11.18 3.02
N LEU A 70 -6.81 11.07 4.33
CA LEU A 70 -5.55 10.60 4.93
C LEU A 70 -5.17 9.21 4.45
N ALA A 71 -6.14 8.30 4.34
CA ALA A 71 -5.90 6.96 3.80
C ALA A 71 -5.41 7.02 2.34
N GLY A 72 -6.01 7.86 1.50
CA GLY A 72 -5.55 8.07 0.12
C GLY A 72 -4.15 8.67 0.04
N VAL A 73 -3.82 9.63 0.90
CA VAL A 73 -2.49 10.22 1.01
C VAL A 73 -1.45 9.18 1.42
N PHE A 74 -1.74 8.37 2.44
CA PHE A 74 -0.82 7.31 2.86
C PHE A 74 -0.69 6.20 1.81
N LEU A 75 -1.74 5.90 1.06
CA LEU A 75 -1.68 4.94 -0.05
C LEU A 75 -0.75 5.46 -1.16
N GLY A 76 -0.92 6.72 -1.59
CA GLY A 76 -0.06 7.34 -2.58
C GLY A 76 1.38 7.46 -2.10
N GLY A 77 1.59 7.90 -0.85
CA GLY A 77 2.92 7.98 -0.23
C GLY A 77 3.61 6.62 -0.14
N ASN A 78 2.89 5.57 0.24
CA ASN A 78 3.43 4.21 0.24
C ASN A 78 3.98 3.82 -1.14
N TRP A 79 3.24 4.10 -2.19
CA TRP A 79 3.68 3.75 -3.55
C TRP A 79 4.83 4.60 -4.04
N ILE A 80 4.81 5.93 -3.80
CA ILE A 80 5.92 6.82 -4.17
C ILE A 80 7.21 6.32 -3.54
N PHE A 81 7.23 6.10 -2.23
CA PHE A 81 8.41 5.64 -1.52
C PHE A 81 8.83 4.22 -1.91
N LEU A 82 7.88 3.32 -2.13
CA LEU A 82 8.18 1.95 -2.56
C LEU A 82 8.83 1.93 -3.95
N TYR A 83 8.33 2.73 -4.89
CA TYR A 83 8.88 2.75 -6.25
C TYR A 83 10.21 3.50 -6.33
N GLU A 84 10.41 4.53 -5.51
CA GLU A 84 11.74 5.12 -5.34
C GLU A 84 12.73 4.09 -4.80
N ALA A 85 12.34 3.30 -3.80
CA ALA A 85 13.17 2.22 -3.30
C ALA A 85 13.46 1.17 -4.38
N TYR A 86 12.49 0.84 -5.26
CA TYR A 86 12.71 -0.09 -6.38
C TYR A 86 13.81 0.38 -7.32
N GLN A 87 13.90 1.68 -7.60
CA GLN A 87 14.94 2.24 -8.46
C GLN A 87 16.31 2.27 -7.78
N GLN A 88 16.36 2.50 -6.48
CA GLN A 88 17.61 2.68 -5.73
C GLN A 88 18.25 1.36 -5.27
N ILE A 89 17.47 0.41 -4.80
CA ILE A 89 17.96 -0.83 -4.17
C ILE A 89 17.37 -2.10 -4.79
N GLY A 90 16.65 -1.96 -5.89
CA GLY A 90 16.02 -3.07 -6.58
C GLY A 90 14.72 -3.56 -5.95
N VAL A 91 13.93 -4.28 -6.77
CA VAL A 91 12.57 -4.73 -6.40
C VAL A 91 12.58 -5.70 -5.22
N SER A 92 13.56 -6.61 -5.18
CA SER A 92 13.65 -7.65 -4.15
C SER A 92 13.80 -7.06 -2.75
N LEU A 93 14.85 -6.26 -2.53
CA LEU A 93 15.13 -5.66 -1.22
C LEU A 93 14.06 -4.65 -0.79
N ALA A 94 13.58 -3.82 -1.72
CA ALA A 94 12.54 -2.84 -1.42
C ALA A 94 11.22 -3.50 -1.04
N THR A 95 10.80 -4.59 -1.72
CA THR A 95 9.60 -5.35 -1.37
C THR A 95 9.72 -5.96 0.02
N LEU A 96 10.89 -6.44 0.38
CA LEU A 96 11.12 -7.02 1.71
C LEU A 96 11.08 -5.99 2.83
N LEU A 97 11.60 -4.78 2.59
CA LEU A 97 11.42 -3.67 3.52
C LEU A 97 9.93 -3.34 3.71
N CYS A 98 9.12 -3.42 2.65
CA CYS A 98 7.68 -3.22 2.75
C CYS A 98 6.99 -4.27 3.66
N TYR A 99 7.53 -5.50 3.75
CA TYR A 99 7.03 -6.52 4.67
C TYR A 99 7.28 -6.22 6.17
N ILE A 100 8.04 -5.18 6.50
CA ILE A 100 8.07 -4.61 7.86
C ILE A 100 6.71 -3.97 8.20
N GLY A 101 5.93 -3.56 7.21
CA GLY A 101 4.61 -2.94 7.39
C GLY A 101 3.68 -3.69 8.34
N PRO A 102 3.42 -5.00 8.18
CA PRO A 102 2.62 -5.78 9.13
C PRO A 102 3.13 -5.73 10.57
N ILE A 103 4.44 -5.68 10.79
CA ILE A 103 5.05 -5.55 12.10
C ILE A 103 4.70 -4.18 12.70
N LEU A 104 4.87 -3.11 11.92
CA LEU A 104 4.51 -1.75 12.32
C LEU A 104 3.01 -1.64 12.61
N ILE A 105 2.14 -2.28 11.82
CA ILE A 105 0.69 -2.31 12.07
C ILE A 105 0.40 -2.93 13.43
N MET A 106 1.03 -4.03 13.78
CA MET A 106 0.81 -4.68 15.08
C MET A 106 1.28 -3.80 16.24
N ILE A 107 2.43 -3.15 16.10
CA ILE A 107 2.96 -2.20 17.09
C ILE A 107 2.00 -1.02 17.25
N LEU A 108 1.62 -0.36 16.15
CA LEU A 108 0.71 0.78 16.16
C LEU A 108 -0.67 0.40 16.70
N SER A 109 -1.18 -0.80 16.37
CA SER A 109 -2.46 -1.29 16.90
C SER A 109 -2.44 -1.43 18.42
N ARG A 110 -1.31 -1.79 19.01
CA ARG A 110 -1.14 -1.84 20.45
C ARG A 110 -1.33 -0.46 21.10
N PHE A 111 -0.70 0.57 20.54
CA PHE A 111 -0.76 1.92 21.09
C PHE A 111 -2.08 2.63 20.77
N VAL A 112 -2.59 2.48 19.55
CA VAL A 112 -3.79 3.22 19.08
C VAL A 112 -5.08 2.56 19.53
N PHE A 113 -5.16 1.22 19.46
CA PHE A 113 -6.38 0.45 19.77
C PHE A 113 -6.29 -0.33 21.08
N LYS A 114 -5.14 -0.26 21.77
CA LYS A 114 -4.88 -0.99 23.02
C LYS A 114 -5.05 -2.52 22.87
N GLU A 115 -4.83 -3.05 21.69
CA GLU A 115 -4.92 -4.49 21.43
C GLU A 115 -3.80 -5.24 22.14
N PRO A 116 -4.08 -6.39 22.78
CA PRO A 116 -3.04 -7.18 23.42
C PRO A 116 -2.13 -7.85 22.38
N PHE A 117 -0.84 -7.95 22.71
CA PHE A 117 0.05 -8.87 22.01
C PHE A 117 -0.30 -10.30 22.43
N THR A 118 -0.79 -11.08 21.48
CA THR A 118 -1.02 -12.52 21.70
C THR A 118 0.18 -13.32 21.24
N VAL A 119 0.41 -14.48 21.83
CA VAL A 119 1.53 -15.36 21.44
C VAL A 119 1.57 -15.63 19.94
N PRO A 120 0.44 -15.94 19.26
CA PRO A 120 0.47 -16.14 17.81
C PRO A 120 0.91 -14.89 17.01
N LYS A 121 0.53 -13.68 17.46
CA LYS A 121 0.96 -12.43 16.81
C LYS A 121 2.47 -12.24 16.95
N VAL A 122 3.02 -12.45 18.16
CA VAL A 122 4.47 -12.32 18.39
C VAL A 122 5.25 -13.38 17.61
N THR A 123 4.80 -14.61 17.59
CA THR A 123 5.44 -15.69 16.82
C THR A 123 5.46 -15.35 15.32
N ALA A 124 4.34 -14.85 14.78
CA ALA A 124 4.29 -14.41 13.39
C ALA A 124 5.28 -13.27 13.10
N MET A 125 5.41 -12.28 13.99
CA MET A 125 6.41 -11.20 13.86
C MET A 125 7.83 -11.75 13.79
N VAL A 126 8.18 -12.65 14.71
CA VAL A 126 9.53 -13.26 14.76
C VAL A 126 9.80 -14.05 13.48
N LEU A 127 8.86 -14.87 13.03
CA LEU A 127 9.02 -15.66 11.80
C LEU A 127 9.20 -14.78 10.57
N VAL A 128 8.40 -13.71 10.43
CA VAL A 128 8.54 -12.76 9.32
C VAL A 128 9.90 -12.06 9.37
N THR A 129 10.33 -11.60 10.54
CA THR A 129 11.62 -10.93 10.71
C THR A 129 12.79 -11.86 10.37
N LEU A 130 12.75 -13.11 10.84
CA LEU A 130 13.76 -14.11 10.52
C LEU A 130 13.78 -14.41 9.01
N GLY A 131 12.60 -14.52 8.37
CA GLY A 131 12.50 -14.70 6.93
C GLY A 131 13.12 -13.54 6.14
N ILE A 132 12.87 -12.28 6.54
CA ILE A 132 13.47 -11.09 5.93
C ILE A 132 15.00 -11.12 6.05
N ILE A 133 15.52 -11.43 7.23
CA ILE A 133 16.97 -11.50 7.48
C ILE A 133 17.61 -12.63 6.68
N ALA A 134 16.97 -13.82 6.65
CA ALA A 134 17.50 -14.97 5.94
C ALA A 134 17.61 -14.76 4.42
N ILE A 135 16.65 -14.03 3.84
CA ILE A 135 16.62 -13.80 2.38
C ILE A 135 17.56 -12.67 1.97
N ASN A 136 17.73 -11.62 2.79
CA ASN A 136 18.39 -10.37 2.37
C ASN A 136 19.53 -9.90 3.28
N GLY A 137 19.99 -10.72 4.20
CA GLY A 137 21.08 -10.33 5.09
C GLY A 137 22.35 -9.85 4.34
N ALA A 138 22.65 -10.45 3.19
CA ALA A 138 23.75 -10.06 2.33
C ALA A 138 23.50 -8.72 1.60
N ASP A 139 22.31 -8.52 1.07
CA ASP A 139 21.94 -7.29 0.34
C ASP A 139 21.88 -6.08 1.27
N PHE A 140 21.44 -6.27 2.51
CA PHE A 140 21.49 -5.23 3.54
C PHE A 140 22.92 -4.76 3.86
N GLN A 141 23.87 -5.70 3.88
CA GLN A 141 25.28 -5.35 4.09
C GLN A 141 25.86 -4.59 2.90
N ALA A 142 25.44 -4.90 1.69
CA ALA A 142 25.92 -4.24 0.47
C ALA A 142 25.41 -2.79 0.33
N HIS A 143 24.15 -2.52 0.68
CA HIS A 143 23.53 -1.20 0.47
C HIS A 143 23.61 -0.26 1.69
N GLY A 144 23.87 -0.78 2.88
CA GLY A 144 23.96 0.00 4.11
C GLY A 144 22.70 0.85 4.36
N LEU A 145 22.86 2.00 5.03
CA LEU A 145 21.80 3.00 5.24
C LEU A 145 21.75 3.97 4.05
N SER A 146 21.25 3.47 2.89
CA SER A 146 21.08 4.28 1.69
C SER A 146 19.71 4.97 1.66
N TRP A 147 19.57 5.98 0.78
CA TRP A 147 18.28 6.64 0.54
C TRP A 147 17.19 5.64 0.12
N GLY A 148 17.51 4.65 -0.70
CA GLY A 148 16.59 3.60 -1.11
C GLY A 148 16.06 2.75 0.06
N VAL A 149 16.94 2.42 1.03
CA VAL A 149 16.53 1.72 2.26
C VAL A 149 15.61 2.59 3.12
N ALA A 150 15.92 3.89 3.25
CA ALA A 150 15.06 4.84 3.94
C ALA A 150 13.67 4.94 3.27
N CYS A 151 13.61 5.01 1.94
CA CYS A 151 12.37 5.01 1.17
C CYS A 151 11.57 3.72 1.37
N GLY A 152 12.20 2.55 1.32
CA GLY A 152 11.52 1.28 1.59
C GLY A 152 10.88 1.23 2.98
N PHE A 153 11.58 1.74 4.00
CA PHE A 153 11.04 1.85 5.35
C PHE A 153 9.90 2.89 5.46
N LEU A 154 10.05 4.07 4.85
CA LEU A 154 8.99 5.09 4.81
C LEU A 154 7.74 4.57 4.09
N GLY A 155 7.91 3.79 3.03
CA GLY A 155 6.81 3.08 2.38
C GLY A 155 6.08 2.15 3.34
N ALA A 156 6.81 1.34 4.13
CA ALA A 156 6.21 0.48 5.14
C ALA A 156 5.47 1.26 6.24
N VAL A 157 6.01 2.41 6.67
CA VAL A 157 5.35 3.32 7.63
C VAL A 157 4.05 3.86 7.05
N CYS A 158 4.06 4.37 5.82
CA CYS A 158 2.86 4.86 5.14
C CYS A 158 1.80 3.75 5.03
N PHE A 159 2.20 2.53 4.67
CA PHE A 159 1.30 1.38 4.63
C PHE A 159 0.68 1.08 6.00
N ALA A 160 1.48 1.09 7.06
CA ALA A 160 0.99 0.86 8.40
C ALA A 160 0.01 1.95 8.85
N LEU A 161 0.29 3.22 8.56
CA LEU A 161 -0.59 4.34 8.85
C LEU A 161 -1.90 4.27 8.06
N LEU A 162 -1.85 3.89 6.78
CA LEU A 162 -3.03 3.61 5.97
C LEU A 162 -3.98 2.63 6.66
N ILE A 163 -3.46 1.48 7.09
CA ILE A 163 -4.26 0.43 7.74
C ILE A 163 -4.83 0.92 9.09
N VAL A 164 -4.04 1.64 9.88
CA VAL A 164 -4.50 2.21 11.16
C VAL A 164 -5.60 3.24 10.96
N VAL A 165 -5.47 4.12 9.97
CA VAL A 165 -6.49 5.12 9.63
C VAL A 165 -7.76 4.44 9.16
N MET A 166 -7.66 3.45 8.25
CA MET A 166 -8.81 2.69 7.77
C MET A 166 -9.52 1.93 8.90
N LYS A 167 -8.79 1.42 9.86
CA LYS A 167 -9.36 0.75 11.03
C LYS A 167 -10.10 1.72 11.97
N LYS A 168 -9.72 3.01 12.00
CA LYS A 168 -10.42 4.06 12.75
C LYS A 168 -11.67 4.56 12.04
N ALA A 169 -11.71 4.49 10.72
CA ALA A 169 -12.88 4.86 9.94
C ALA A 169 -14.02 3.87 10.16
N LYS A 170 -15.25 4.34 10.07
CA LYS A 170 -16.40 3.43 10.05
C LYS A 170 -16.29 2.53 8.82
N PRO A 171 -16.66 1.24 8.93
CA PRO A 171 -16.59 0.33 7.80
C PRO A 171 -17.53 0.83 6.71
N LEU A 172 -16.95 1.42 5.68
CA LEU A 172 -17.66 1.77 4.44
C LEU A 172 -17.70 0.51 3.59
N THR A 173 -18.89 -0.04 3.43
CA THR A 173 -19.12 -1.17 2.51
C THR A 173 -19.25 -0.62 1.09
N GLY A 174 -18.64 -1.33 0.13
CA GLY A 174 -18.76 -0.98 -1.28
C GLY A 174 -17.48 -0.48 -1.93
N PHE A 175 -17.61 0.10 -3.11
CA PHE A 175 -16.50 0.53 -3.97
C PHE A 175 -16.14 2.01 -3.81
N PHE A 176 -16.98 2.79 -3.13
CA PHE A 176 -16.80 4.23 -2.99
C PHE A 176 -15.50 4.61 -2.25
N ALA A 177 -15.24 4.00 -1.08
CA ALA A 177 -14.06 4.33 -0.30
C ALA A 177 -12.74 3.97 -1.03
N PRO A 178 -12.57 2.76 -1.59
CA PRO A 178 -11.41 2.44 -2.41
C PRO A 178 -11.27 3.35 -3.65
N ALA A 179 -12.36 3.74 -4.29
CA ALA A 179 -12.32 4.67 -5.42
C ALA A 179 -11.74 6.02 -5.02
N CYS A 180 -12.23 6.62 -3.94
CA CYS A 180 -11.70 7.89 -3.43
C CYS A 180 -10.22 7.79 -3.04
N GLN A 181 -9.81 6.72 -2.38
CA GLN A 181 -8.40 6.51 -2.02
C GLN A 181 -7.50 6.42 -3.27
N LEU A 182 -7.92 5.70 -4.30
CA LEU A 182 -7.16 5.60 -5.55
C LEU A 182 -7.11 6.92 -6.31
N ILE A 183 -8.18 7.73 -6.30
CA ILE A 183 -8.19 9.07 -6.91
C ILE A 183 -7.14 9.95 -6.20
N ILE A 184 -7.17 10.00 -4.88
CA ILE A 184 -6.23 10.82 -4.10
C ILE A 184 -4.80 10.34 -4.33
N ALA A 185 -4.57 9.02 -4.31
CA ALA A 185 -3.28 8.43 -4.59
C ALA A 185 -2.80 8.76 -6.01
N SER A 186 -3.69 8.71 -7.03
CA SER A 186 -3.32 9.04 -8.42
C SER A 186 -2.95 10.51 -8.59
N ILE A 187 -3.63 11.42 -7.89
CA ILE A 187 -3.29 12.85 -7.88
C ILE A 187 -1.90 13.06 -7.28
N LEU A 188 -1.60 12.43 -6.15
CA LEU A 188 -0.28 12.52 -5.50
C LEU A 188 0.83 11.95 -6.37
N VAL A 189 0.64 10.73 -6.88
CA VAL A 189 1.62 10.08 -7.76
C VAL A 189 1.82 10.89 -9.03
N GLY A 190 0.74 11.38 -9.65
CA GLY A 190 0.79 12.23 -10.84
C GLY A 190 1.55 13.53 -10.60
N ALA A 191 1.33 14.20 -9.45
CA ALA A 191 2.06 15.41 -9.07
C ALA A 191 3.57 15.15 -8.89
N VAL A 192 3.94 14.01 -8.33
CA VAL A 192 5.36 13.62 -8.18
C VAL A 192 5.95 13.27 -9.54
N THR A 193 5.28 12.44 -10.33
CA THR A 193 5.76 12.01 -11.65
C THR A 193 5.96 13.20 -12.60
N TYR A 194 5.07 14.20 -12.56
CA TYR A 194 5.20 15.39 -13.38
C TYR A 194 6.43 16.25 -13.04
N ASN A 195 6.85 16.26 -11.78
CA ASN A 195 8.00 17.04 -11.31
C ASN A 195 9.33 16.29 -11.36
N LEU A 196 9.32 14.98 -11.62
CA LEU A 196 10.54 14.21 -11.80
C LEU A 196 11.03 14.37 -13.24
N PRO A 197 12.34 14.61 -13.46
CA PRO A 197 12.89 14.55 -14.81
C PRO A 197 12.63 13.15 -15.37
N THR A 198 11.98 13.09 -16.54
CA THR A 198 11.86 11.82 -17.27
C THR A 198 13.25 11.28 -17.50
N PRO A 199 13.57 10.03 -17.07
CA PRO A 199 14.83 9.44 -17.48
C PRO A 199 14.81 9.35 -18.99
N ASP A 200 15.80 9.96 -19.63
CA ASP A 200 16.03 9.81 -21.06
C ASP A 200 16.18 8.32 -21.37
N VAL A 201 15.27 7.80 -22.19
CA VAL A 201 15.25 6.42 -22.67
C VAL A 201 16.36 6.21 -23.69
#